data_5645511555bae2c30a5036116099fbbd
#
_entry.id   5645511555bae2c30a5036116099fbbd
#
_cell.length_a   1.000
_cell.length_b   1.000
_cell.length_c   1.000
_cell.angle_alpha   90.00
_cell.angle_beta   90.00
_cell.angle_gamma   90.00
#
_symmetry.space_group_name_H-M   'P 1'
#
loop_
_entity.id
_entity.type
_entity.pdbx_description
1 polymer ?
#
loop_
_entity_poly.entity_id
_entity_poly.type
_entity_poly.pdbx_seq_one_letter_code
_entity_poly.pdbx_strand_id
1 'polypeptide(L)'
;MRFSSSIEIDAPVNKVWALIEELEEWPQWMLSIRKIERVSEGPLTVGSQISVTAKVSRLSVNLRMTITEFLPERSVVMRGKTLGTSLTRFYYFKPVNGKTKVTIGGDVSGLLAWLARRGGQAVSDEMVQAAKKRIESPGT
;
A
#
# COMPACT_ATOMS: atom_id res chain seq x y z
N MET A 1 1.85 17.31 0.01
CA MET A 1 1.59 16.91 -1.40
C MET A 1 0.90 15.56 -1.41
N ARG A 2 -0.26 15.52 -2.00
CA ARG A 2 -1.08 14.30 -2.03
C ARG A 2 -0.98 13.62 -3.40
N PHE A 3 -1.02 12.31 -3.40
CA PHE A 3 -1.07 11.49 -4.61
C PHE A 3 -2.00 10.31 -4.39
N SER A 4 -2.62 9.82 -5.46
CA SER A 4 -3.49 8.65 -5.35
C SER A 4 -3.69 7.99 -6.70
N SER A 5 -4.11 6.73 -6.65
CA SER A 5 -4.48 5.94 -7.81
C SER A 5 -5.66 5.07 -7.42
N SER A 6 -6.63 4.93 -8.32
CA SER A 6 -7.84 4.14 -8.07
C SER A 6 -8.10 3.18 -9.21
N ILE A 7 -8.70 2.04 -8.90
CA ILE A 7 -9.09 1.06 -9.90
C ILE A 7 -10.26 0.24 -9.37
N GLU A 8 -11.10 -0.26 -10.28
CA GLU A 8 -12.14 -1.22 -9.92
C GLU A 8 -11.63 -2.63 -10.20
N ILE A 9 -11.75 -3.50 -9.21
CA ILE A 9 -11.36 -4.90 -9.31
C ILE A 9 -12.61 -5.76 -9.31
N ASP A 10 -12.71 -6.68 -10.25
CA ASP A 10 -13.87 -7.57 -10.37
C ASP A 10 -13.80 -8.71 -9.37
N ALA A 11 -13.98 -8.37 -8.12
CA ALA A 11 -13.99 -9.29 -6.99
C ALA A 11 -14.66 -8.62 -5.80
N PRO A 12 -15.25 -9.41 -4.89
CA PRO A 12 -15.84 -8.85 -3.68
C PRO A 12 -14.75 -8.30 -2.74
N VAL A 13 -15.14 -7.36 -1.89
CA VAL A 13 -14.20 -6.63 -1.03
C VAL A 13 -13.38 -7.56 -0.12
N ASN A 14 -13.96 -8.67 0.34
CA ASN A 14 -13.23 -9.58 1.22
C ASN A 14 -12.02 -10.23 0.51
N LYS A 15 -12.12 -10.49 -0.78
CA LYS A 15 -11.00 -11.04 -1.55
C LYS A 15 -9.91 -10.02 -1.78
N VAL A 16 -10.29 -8.79 -2.09
CA VAL A 16 -9.34 -7.69 -2.30
C VAL A 16 -8.65 -7.37 -0.98
N TRP A 17 -9.41 -7.31 0.10
CA TRP A 17 -8.87 -7.07 1.44
C TRP A 17 -7.85 -8.15 1.83
N ALA A 18 -8.16 -9.43 1.56
CA ALA A 18 -7.26 -10.53 1.89
C ALA A 18 -5.90 -10.38 1.21
N LEU A 19 -5.88 -9.92 -0.03
CA LEU A 19 -4.63 -9.69 -0.75
C LEU A 19 -3.79 -8.61 -0.07
N ILE A 20 -4.42 -7.54 0.37
CA ILE A 20 -3.72 -6.42 1.01
C ILE A 20 -3.29 -6.78 2.43
N GLU A 21 -4.10 -7.54 3.16
CA GLU A 21 -3.79 -7.93 4.54
C GLU A 21 -2.58 -8.87 4.62
N GLU A 22 -2.34 -9.68 3.60
CA GLU A 22 -1.18 -10.58 3.52
C GLU A 22 0.07 -9.81 3.11
N LEU A 23 0.57 -8.98 4.01
CA LEU A 23 1.67 -8.06 3.74
C LEU A 23 2.93 -8.77 3.25
N GLU A 24 3.28 -9.89 3.87
CA GLU A 24 4.53 -10.58 3.57
C GLU A 24 4.54 -11.16 2.14
N GLU A 25 3.38 -11.25 1.51
CA GLU A 25 3.26 -11.75 0.14
C GLU A 25 3.31 -10.66 -0.92
N TRP A 26 3.29 -9.38 -0.53
CA TRP A 26 3.32 -8.27 -1.48
C TRP A 26 4.48 -8.36 -2.49
N PRO A 27 5.69 -8.75 -2.11
CA PRO A 27 6.78 -8.86 -3.08
C PRO A 27 6.52 -9.87 -4.21
N GLN A 28 5.59 -10.81 -4.01
CA GLN A 28 5.27 -11.81 -5.03
C GLN A 28 4.48 -11.23 -6.20
N TRP A 29 3.75 -10.14 -5.97
CA TRP A 29 2.93 -9.51 -7.01
C TRP A 29 3.22 -8.02 -7.23
N MET A 30 4.12 -7.45 -6.42
CA MET A 30 4.54 -6.06 -6.51
C MET A 30 6.05 -6.00 -6.78
N LEU A 31 6.44 -5.54 -7.96
CA LEU A 31 7.86 -5.46 -8.30
C LEU A 31 8.60 -4.37 -7.52
N SER A 32 7.91 -3.30 -7.16
CA SER A 32 8.51 -2.19 -6.42
C SER A 32 8.74 -2.50 -4.94
N ILE A 33 8.05 -3.48 -4.40
CA ILE A 33 8.21 -3.87 -3.00
C ILE A 33 9.12 -5.10 -2.96
N ARG A 34 10.31 -4.94 -2.41
CA ARG A 34 11.29 -6.01 -2.34
C ARG A 34 11.13 -6.87 -1.09
N LYS A 35 10.75 -6.23 0.01
CA LYS A 35 10.61 -6.92 1.29
C LYS A 35 9.64 -6.16 2.17
N ILE A 36 8.81 -6.88 2.88
CA ILE A 36 7.93 -6.29 3.89
C ILE A 36 7.86 -7.25 5.07
N GLU A 37 8.05 -6.72 6.27
CA GLU A 37 8.08 -7.51 7.49
C GLU A 37 7.25 -6.85 8.58
N ARG A 38 6.57 -7.67 9.37
CA ARG A 38 5.93 -7.19 10.60
C ARG A 38 7.01 -7.03 11.66
N VAL A 39 7.10 -5.84 12.23
CA VAL A 39 8.02 -5.57 13.34
C VAL A 39 7.34 -5.88 14.66
N SER A 40 6.04 -5.52 14.78
CA SER A 40 5.24 -5.82 15.95
C SER A 40 4.68 -7.24 15.89
N GLU A 41 4.57 -7.89 17.03
CA GLU A 41 3.98 -9.21 17.11
C GLU A 41 2.45 -9.14 17.07
N GLY A 42 1.82 -10.26 16.69
CA GLY A 42 0.37 -10.40 16.69
C GLY A 42 -0.30 -9.91 15.42
N PRO A 43 -1.64 -9.93 15.39
CA PRO A 43 -2.40 -9.49 14.21
C PRO A 43 -2.25 -7.99 13.96
N LEU A 44 -2.41 -7.59 12.71
CA LEU A 44 -2.32 -6.18 12.33
C LEU A 44 -3.47 -5.40 12.97
N THR A 45 -3.11 -4.26 13.55
CA THR A 45 -4.07 -3.33 14.14
C THR A 45 -3.42 -1.95 14.25
N VAL A 46 -4.16 -0.98 14.77
CA VAL A 46 -3.61 0.36 15.05
C VAL A 46 -2.43 0.21 16.01
N GLY A 47 -1.33 0.85 15.68
CA GLY A 47 -0.08 0.77 16.46
C GLY A 47 0.90 -0.28 15.96
N SER A 48 0.47 -1.20 15.09
CA SER A 48 1.36 -2.18 14.50
C SER A 48 2.43 -1.49 13.65
N GLN A 49 3.66 -1.99 13.74
CA GLN A 49 4.78 -1.46 12.97
C GLN A 49 5.20 -2.47 11.90
N ILE A 50 5.50 -1.96 10.72
CA ILE A 50 6.00 -2.75 9.62
C ILE A 50 7.24 -2.10 9.03
N SER A 51 8.13 -2.91 8.46
CA SER A 51 9.31 -2.46 7.74
C SER A 51 9.11 -2.78 6.26
N VAL A 52 9.17 -1.77 5.42
CA VAL A 52 8.97 -1.91 3.99
C VAL A 52 10.25 -1.51 3.27
N THR A 53 10.77 -2.41 2.42
CA THR A 53 11.89 -2.09 1.54
C THR A 53 11.34 -1.98 0.13
N ALA A 54 11.38 -0.78 -0.40
CA ALA A 54 10.85 -0.48 -1.72
C ALA A 54 11.95 -0.04 -2.67
N LYS A 55 11.75 -0.34 -3.95
CA LYS A 55 12.63 0.14 -5.00
C LYS A 55 12.02 1.42 -5.58
N VAL A 56 12.72 2.52 -5.44
CA VAL A 56 12.32 3.81 -6.01
C VAL A 56 13.41 4.21 -7.01
N SER A 57 13.10 4.17 -8.31
CA SER A 57 14.08 4.33 -9.37
C SER A 57 15.15 3.24 -9.25
N ARG A 58 16.42 3.59 -9.05
CA ARG A 58 17.52 2.62 -8.89
C ARG A 58 17.91 2.40 -7.43
N LEU A 59 17.19 3.06 -6.52
CA LEU A 59 17.53 3.02 -5.10
C LEU A 59 16.60 2.08 -4.36
N SER A 60 17.13 1.39 -3.36
CA SER A 60 16.32 0.66 -2.39
C SER A 60 16.18 1.54 -1.15
N VAL A 61 14.94 1.74 -0.72
CA VAL A 61 14.62 2.57 0.43
C VAL A 61 13.90 1.70 1.45
N ASN A 62 14.35 1.76 2.69
CA ASN A 62 13.67 1.09 3.79
C ASN A 62 12.89 2.11 4.60
N LEU A 63 11.62 1.81 4.83
CA LEU A 63 10.71 2.67 5.58
C LEU A 63 10.09 1.88 6.72
N ARG A 64 10.15 2.44 7.91
CA ARG A 64 9.39 1.89 9.03
C ARG A 64 8.09 2.66 9.15
N MET A 65 6.98 1.95 9.05
CA MET A 65 5.64 2.53 9.05
C MET A 65 4.88 2.05 10.28
N THR A 66 4.04 2.93 10.81
CA THR A 66 3.13 2.60 11.91
C THR A 66 1.71 2.71 11.41
N ILE A 67 0.89 1.69 11.64
CA ILE A 67 -0.51 1.72 11.26
C ILE A 67 -1.26 2.66 12.20
N THR A 68 -1.91 3.66 11.63
CA THR A 68 -2.68 4.67 12.38
C THR A 68 -4.18 4.49 12.24
N GLU A 69 -4.63 3.76 11.21
CA GLU A 69 -6.04 3.41 11.05
C GLU A 69 -6.10 2.01 10.46
N PHE A 70 -6.97 1.19 11.01
CA PHE A 70 -7.14 -0.18 10.55
C PHE A 70 -8.61 -0.58 10.70
N LEU A 71 -9.36 -0.44 9.60
CA LEU A 71 -10.78 -0.80 9.53
C LEU A 71 -10.91 -1.91 8.49
N PRO A 72 -11.04 -3.17 8.91
CA PRO A 72 -11.08 -4.31 7.97
C PRO A 72 -12.08 -4.10 6.85
N GLU A 73 -11.64 -4.38 5.63
CA GLU A 73 -12.41 -4.23 4.39
C GLU A 73 -12.79 -2.79 4.04
N ARG A 74 -12.26 -1.80 4.76
CA ARG A 74 -12.54 -0.38 4.51
C ARG A 74 -11.29 0.45 4.30
N SER A 75 -10.38 0.44 5.26
CA SER A 75 -9.22 1.31 5.18
C SER A 75 -8.05 0.84 6.02
N VAL A 76 -6.86 1.10 5.48
CA VAL A 76 -5.61 1.00 6.24
C VAL A 76 -4.86 2.30 5.98
N VAL A 77 -4.40 2.94 7.04
CA VAL A 77 -3.55 4.13 6.95
C VAL A 77 -2.32 3.89 7.79
N MET A 78 -1.17 4.20 7.23
CA MET A 78 0.10 4.06 7.94
C MET A 78 0.97 5.28 7.72
N ARG A 79 1.82 5.59 8.68
CA ARG A 79 2.67 6.77 8.67
C ARG A 79 4.11 6.41 8.99
N GLY A 80 5.03 7.11 8.35
CA GLY A 80 6.45 6.96 8.62
C GLY A 80 7.21 8.21 8.27
N LYS A 81 8.48 8.26 8.69
CA LYS A 81 9.39 9.37 8.41
C LYS A 81 10.72 8.83 7.95
N THR A 82 11.34 9.53 7.01
CA THR A 82 12.71 9.24 6.58
C THR A 82 13.31 10.49 5.97
N LEU A 83 14.58 10.76 6.29
CA LEU A 83 15.36 11.88 5.73
C LEU A 83 14.61 13.22 5.76
N GLY A 84 13.98 13.54 6.89
CA GLY A 84 13.26 14.81 7.05
C GLY A 84 11.95 14.89 6.29
N THR A 85 11.49 13.78 5.74
CA THR A 85 10.24 13.68 4.98
C THR A 85 9.25 12.82 5.73
N SER A 86 8.01 13.28 5.85
CA SER A 86 6.92 12.52 6.45
C SER A 86 6.06 11.93 5.35
N LEU A 87 5.70 10.67 5.49
CA LEU A 87 4.88 9.95 4.52
C LEU A 87 3.68 9.33 5.23
N THR A 88 2.50 9.57 4.69
CA THR A 88 1.27 8.88 5.07
C THR A 88 0.84 8.06 3.86
N ARG A 89 0.60 6.77 4.06
CA ARG A 89 0.07 5.89 3.00
C ARG A 89 -1.32 5.48 3.38
N PHE A 90 -2.25 5.49 2.41
CA PHE A 90 -3.61 5.03 2.64
C PHE A 90 -4.04 4.02 1.60
N TYR A 91 -4.89 3.09 2.04
CA TYR A 91 -5.47 2.04 1.22
C TYR A 91 -6.95 2.01 1.55
N TYR A 92 -7.80 2.40 0.60
CA TYR A 92 -9.25 2.49 0.79
C TYR A 92 -9.95 1.49 -0.11
N PHE A 93 -10.98 0.86 0.44
CA PHE A 93 -11.75 -0.16 -0.25
C PHE A 93 -13.22 0.22 -0.21
N LYS A 94 -13.89 0.20 -1.35
CA LYS A 94 -15.30 0.54 -1.45
C LYS A 94 -16.02 -0.47 -2.34
N PRO A 95 -17.03 -1.20 -1.82
CA PRO A 95 -17.85 -2.08 -2.67
C PRO A 95 -18.65 -1.25 -3.67
N VAL A 96 -18.64 -1.65 -4.93
CA VAL A 96 -19.39 -1.00 -6.00
C VAL A 96 -19.97 -2.06 -6.92
N ASN A 97 -21.28 -2.34 -6.79
CA ASN A 97 -22.00 -3.28 -7.66
C ASN A 97 -21.33 -4.66 -7.78
N GLY A 98 -20.95 -5.23 -6.64
CA GLY A 98 -20.29 -6.55 -6.62
C GLY A 98 -18.80 -6.53 -6.92
N LYS A 99 -18.28 -5.37 -7.32
CA LYS A 99 -16.86 -5.17 -7.52
C LYS A 99 -16.30 -4.35 -6.37
N THR A 100 -15.00 -4.13 -6.37
CA THR A 100 -14.35 -3.33 -5.34
C THR A 100 -13.55 -2.20 -5.97
N LYS A 101 -13.83 -0.98 -5.56
CA LYS A 101 -12.98 0.16 -5.91
C LYS A 101 -11.88 0.28 -4.88
N VAL A 102 -10.64 0.17 -5.33
CA VAL A 102 -9.45 0.32 -4.48
C VAL A 102 -8.81 1.65 -4.78
N THR A 103 -8.53 2.43 -3.75
CA THR A 103 -7.78 3.68 -3.86
C THR A 103 -6.54 3.54 -3.00
N ILE A 104 -5.38 3.70 -3.62
CA ILE A 104 -4.08 3.63 -2.94
C ILE A 104 -3.37 4.94 -3.20
N GLY A 105 -2.85 5.54 -2.15
CA GLY A 105 -2.14 6.79 -2.30
C GLY A 105 -1.41 7.18 -1.04
N GLY A 106 -1.13 8.46 -0.94
CA GLY A 106 -0.44 8.98 0.21
C GLY A 106 -0.40 10.49 0.24
N ASP A 107 0.21 10.98 1.31
CA ASP A 107 0.46 12.40 1.52
C ASP A 107 1.88 12.54 2.02
N VAL A 108 2.66 13.41 1.41
CA VAL A 108 4.06 13.61 1.77
C VAL A 108 4.31 15.08 2.11
N SER A 109 5.16 15.30 3.11
CA SER A 109 5.57 16.64 3.50
C SER A 109 7.04 16.60 3.94
N GLY A 110 7.69 17.75 3.88
CA GLY A 110 9.07 17.87 4.31
C GLY A 110 10.01 18.14 3.14
N LEU A 111 11.31 17.99 3.41
CA LEU A 111 12.38 18.45 2.53
C LEU A 111 12.36 17.80 1.13
N LEU A 112 12.09 16.50 1.05
CA LEU A 112 12.09 15.75 -0.20
C LEU A 112 10.67 15.36 -0.65
N ALA A 113 9.66 16.13 -0.24
CA ALA A 113 8.27 15.77 -0.50
C ALA A 113 7.96 15.63 -2.00
N TRP A 114 8.50 16.51 -2.83
CA TRP A 114 8.25 16.47 -4.27
C TRP A 114 8.77 15.18 -4.91
N LEU A 115 9.92 14.70 -4.45
CA LEU A 115 10.53 13.48 -4.96
C LEU A 115 9.75 12.25 -4.45
N ALA A 116 9.42 12.25 -3.16
CA ALA A 116 8.64 11.17 -2.55
C ALA A 116 7.24 11.07 -3.19
N ARG A 117 6.64 12.20 -3.57
CA ARG A 117 5.35 12.21 -4.26
C ARG A 117 5.43 11.52 -5.62
N ARG A 118 6.47 11.80 -6.38
CA ARG A 118 6.65 11.16 -7.70
C ARG A 118 6.83 9.65 -7.57
N GLY A 119 7.70 9.22 -6.64
CA GLY A 119 7.91 7.80 -6.38
C GLY A 119 6.67 7.12 -5.84
N GLY A 120 5.97 7.77 -4.93
CA GLY A 120 4.73 7.24 -4.35
C GLY A 120 3.62 7.10 -5.36
N GLN A 121 3.48 8.07 -6.28
CA GLN A 121 2.49 7.98 -7.36
C GLN A 121 2.78 6.78 -8.26
N ALA A 122 4.03 6.60 -8.65
CA ALA A 122 4.42 5.48 -9.51
C ALA A 122 4.16 4.13 -8.83
N VAL A 123 4.51 4.00 -7.55
CA VAL A 123 4.25 2.78 -6.78
C VAL A 123 2.75 2.54 -6.62
N SER A 124 1.98 3.60 -6.39
CA SER A 124 0.52 3.47 -6.23
C SER A 124 -0.14 3.01 -7.52
N ASP A 125 0.26 3.59 -8.66
CA ASP A 125 -0.26 3.19 -9.96
C ASP A 125 0.07 1.72 -10.26
N GLU A 126 1.30 1.30 -9.98
CA GLU A 126 1.71 -0.08 -10.15
C GLU A 126 0.92 -1.02 -9.26
N MET A 127 0.72 -0.64 -8.00
CA MET A 127 0.07 -1.49 -7.02
C MET A 127 -1.41 -1.75 -7.37
N VAL A 128 -2.17 -0.73 -7.78
CA VAL A 128 -3.56 -0.95 -8.14
C VAL A 128 -3.68 -1.85 -9.38
N GLN A 129 -2.80 -1.68 -10.37
CA GLN A 129 -2.79 -2.52 -11.55
C GLN A 129 -2.38 -3.95 -11.23
N ALA A 130 -1.34 -4.11 -10.41
CA ALA A 130 -0.84 -5.42 -10.01
C ALA A 130 -1.87 -6.17 -9.18
N ALA A 131 -2.56 -5.49 -8.27
CA ALA A 131 -3.62 -6.10 -7.45
C ALA A 131 -4.77 -6.60 -8.33
N LYS A 132 -5.20 -5.77 -9.29
CA LYS A 132 -6.25 -6.14 -10.23
C LYS A 132 -5.84 -7.39 -11.03
N LYS A 133 -4.64 -7.38 -11.58
CA LYS A 133 -4.13 -8.51 -12.35
C LYS A 133 -4.05 -9.78 -11.50
N ARG A 134 -3.55 -9.67 -10.28
CA ARG A 134 -3.41 -10.81 -9.36
C ARG A 134 -4.75 -11.45 -9.05
N ILE A 135 -5.76 -10.64 -8.77
CA ILE A 135 -7.09 -11.12 -8.35
C ILE A 135 -7.89 -11.64 -9.55
N GLU A 136 -7.83 -10.96 -10.69
CA GLU A 136 -8.64 -11.29 -11.85
C GLU A 136 -8.02 -12.35 -12.76
N SER A 137 -6.75 -12.71 -12.55
CA SER A 137 -6.09 -13.73 -13.37
C SER A 137 -6.58 -15.11 -12.99
N PRO A 138 -7.19 -15.86 -13.92
CA PRO A 138 -7.64 -17.22 -13.62
C PRO A 138 -6.45 -18.19 -13.52
N GLY A 139 -6.57 -19.19 -12.66
CA GLY A 139 -5.61 -20.28 -12.57
C GLY A 139 -4.27 -19.97 -11.94
N THR A 140 -4.18 -18.91 -11.19
CA THR A 140 -2.94 -18.58 -10.46
C THR A 140 -3.07 -18.79 -8.98
#